data_f53b2823d4c0fd6a7485b307c61502fd
#
_entry.id   f53b2823d4c0fd6a7485b307c61502fd
#
_cell.length_a   1.000
_cell.length_b   1.000
_cell.length_c   1.000
_cell.angle_alpha   90.00
_cell.angle_beta   90.00
_cell.angle_gamma   90.00
#
_symmetry.space_group_name_H-M   'P 1'
#
loop_
_entity.id
_entity.type
_entity.pdbx_description
1 polymer ?
#
loop_
_entity_poly.entity_id
_entity_poly.type
_entity_poly.pdbx_seq_one_letter_code
_entity_poly.pdbx_strand_id
1 'polypeptide(L)'
;MAFAELGIEMEELDLRNYFNAKADLQSALSNYGLMWAAGGNTFALRWAMNKSGLDTLLPNLLQTSDLVYGGFSAGACVLSPTIKGIHLADEPEKIPATELRWEGLGLIDFCIAPHYRSNHPESPAMENVIAYYKTHNIKYKTLHDGEAIRINQGKTELVGHPTP
;
A
#
# COMPACT_ATOMS: atom_id res chain seq x y z
N MET A 1 9.97 4.79 -17.14
CA MET A 1 9.06 4.87 -15.95
C MET A 1 8.76 6.32 -15.68
N ALA A 2 7.54 6.67 -15.27
CA ALA A 2 7.10 8.05 -15.04
C ALA A 2 8.00 8.85 -14.07
N PHE A 3 8.68 8.20 -13.12
CA PHE A 3 9.58 8.89 -12.18
C PHE A 3 10.80 9.52 -12.85
N ALA A 4 11.39 8.88 -13.87
CA ALA A 4 12.53 9.45 -14.60
C ALA A 4 12.15 10.73 -15.36
N GLU A 5 10.91 10.79 -15.87
CA GLU A 5 10.37 12.00 -16.53
C GLU A 5 10.20 13.18 -15.54
N LEU A 6 10.06 12.86 -14.25
CA LEU A 6 10.01 13.85 -13.16
C LEU A 6 11.38 14.17 -12.57
N GLY A 7 12.47 13.60 -13.13
CA GLY A 7 13.83 13.79 -12.61
C GLY A 7 14.09 13.06 -11.29
N ILE A 8 13.27 12.06 -10.94
CA ILE A 8 13.42 11.27 -9.73
C ILE A 8 14.18 9.99 -10.08
N GLU A 9 15.35 9.83 -9.49
CA GLU A 9 16.12 8.58 -9.58
C GLU A 9 15.50 7.54 -8.65
N MET A 10 15.28 6.33 -9.18
CA MET A 10 14.68 5.21 -8.45
C MET A 10 15.65 4.03 -8.40
N GLU A 11 15.74 3.43 -7.24
CA GLU A 11 16.45 2.18 -7.00
C GLU A 11 15.46 1.12 -6.52
N GLU A 12 15.61 -0.12 -6.98
CA GLU A 12 14.75 -1.21 -6.55
C GLU A 12 15.14 -1.67 -5.13
N LEU A 13 14.17 -1.69 -4.23
CA LEU A 13 14.29 -2.26 -2.90
C LEU A 13 13.53 -3.59 -2.84
N ASP A 14 14.25 -4.69 -2.98
CA ASP A 14 13.68 -6.02 -2.78
C ASP A 14 13.67 -6.39 -1.29
N LEU A 15 12.48 -6.34 -0.68
CA LEU A 15 12.31 -6.63 0.76
C LEU A 15 12.76 -8.05 1.15
N ARG A 16 12.81 -8.99 0.22
CA ARG A 16 13.26 -10.38 0.47
C ARG A 16 14.72 -10.43 0.89
N ASN A 17 15.53 -9.50 0.43
CA ASN A 17 16.95 -9.37 0.82
C ASN A 17 17.12 -8.95 2.28
N TYR A 18 16.05 -8.47 2.92
CA TYR A 18 16.06 -7.96 4.29
C TYR A 18 15.27 -8.83 5.27
N PHE A 19 14.86 -10.03 4.88
CA PHE A 19 14.18 -10.93 5.80
C PHE A 19 15.08 -11.25 6.99
N ASN A 20 14.59 -10.96 8.19
CA ASN A 20 15.32 -11.02 9.46
C ASN A 20 16.57 -10.10 9.56
N ALA A 21 16.68 -9.08 8.71
CA ALA A 21 17.79 -8.13 8.65
C ALA A 21 17.28 -6.67 8.79
N LYS A 22 16.45 -6.41 9.80
CA LYS A 22 15.78 -5.13 10.02
C LYS A 22 16.76 -3.94 10.15
N ALA A 23 17.91 -4.14 10.78
CA ALA A 23 18.90 -3.08 10.95
C ALA A 23 19.51 -2.66 9.60
N ASP A 24 19.73 -3.62 8.70
CA ASP A 24 20.26 -3.35 7.36
C ASP A 24 19.22 -2.60 6.51
N LEU A 25 17.94 -2.99 6.62
CA LEU A 25 16.85 -2.29 5.97
C LEU A 25 16.71 -0.84 6.46
N GLN A 26 16.81 -0.61 7.77
CA GLN A 26 16.79 0.73 8.34
C GLN A 26 17.95 1.58 7.81
N SER A 27 19.13 1.01 7.74
CA SER A 27 20.32 1.67 7.21
C SER A 27 20.16 2.03 5.73
N ALA A 28 19.64 1.10 4.93
CA ALA A 28 19.33 1.34 3.52
C ALA A 28 18.34 2.50 3.34
N LEU A 29 17.22 2.48 4.06
CA LEU A 29 16.16 3.48 3.95
C LEU A 29 16.57 4.88 4.39
N SER A 30 17.58 5.02 5.24
CA SER A 30 18.04 6.33 5.74
C SER A 30 18.62 7.24 4.64
N ASN A 31 18.95 6.70 3.47
CA ASN A 31 19.54 7.43 2.36
C ASN A 31 18.49 7.95 1.34
N TYR A 32 17.22 7.63 1.53
CA TYR A 32 16.16 7.96 0.57
C TYR A 32 15.12 8.92 1.16
N GLY A 33 14.67 9.86 0.32
CA GLY A 33 13.58 10.78 0.66
C GLY A 33 12.20 10.28 0.22
N LEU A 34 12.14 9.25 -0.64
CA LEU A 34 10.89 8.68 -1.14
C LEU A 34 10.98 7.15 -1.14
N MET A 35 9.97 6.51 -0.57
CA MET A 35 9.70 5.09 -0.73
C MET A 35 8.41 4.93 -1.54
N TRP A 36 8.47 4.18 -2.65
CA TRP A 36 7.31 3.90 -3.50
C TRP A 36 7.02 2.40 -3.52
N ALA A 37 5.85 2.01 -3.03
CA ALA A 37 5.41 0.62 -3.06
C ALA A 37 4.60 0.34 -4.33
N ALA A 38 5.06 -0.62 -5.11
CA ALA A 38 4.40 -1.05 -6.34
C ALA A 38 3.11 -1.84 -6.05
N GLY A 39 2.28 -1.97 -7.10
CA GLY A 39 1.14 -2.86 -7.12
C GLY A 39 1.55 -4.34 -7.14
N GLY A 40 0.56 -5.22 -7.16
CA GLY A 40 0.71 -6.67 -7.11
C GLY A 40 -0.20 -7.26 -6.04
N ASN A 41 0.16 -8.39 -5.47
CA ASN A 41 -0.65 -9.03 -4.43
C ASN A 41 -0.45 -8.34 -3.07
N THR A 42 -1.53 -7.81 -2.50
CA THR A 42 -1.53 -7.05 -1.24
C THR A 42 -1.06 -7.91 -0.05
N PHE A 43 -1.43 -9.20 -0.02
CA PHE A 43 -1.03 -10.10 1.05
C PHE A 43 0.45 -10.45 0.99
N ALA A 44 0.99 -10.64 -0.23
CA ALA A 44 2.41 -10.87 -0.44
C ALA A 44 3.25 -9.66 -0.01
N LEU A 45 2.81 -8.44 -0.38
CA LEU A 45 3.47 -7.21 0.04
C LEU A 45 3.42 -7.05 1.56
N ARG A 46 2.24 -7.24 2.17
CA ARG A 46 2.08 -7.14 3.62
C ARG A 46 2.95 -8.15 4.39
N TRP A 47 3.04 -9.36 3.87
CA TRP A 47 3.90 -10.41 4.40
C TRP A 47 5.39 -10.03 4.30
N ALA A 48 5.83 -9.57 3.12
CA ALA A 48 7.22 -9.15 2.92
C ALA A 48 7.59 -7.98 3.83
N MET A 49 6.70 -7.00 4.02
CA MET A 49 6.88 -5.91 4.98
C MET A 49 7.04 -6.43 6.42
N ASN A 50 6.29 -7.46 6.80
CA ASN A 50 6.44 -8.05 8.15
C ASN A 50 7.76 -8.82 8.29
N LYS A 51 8.12 -9.65 7.31
CA LYS A 51 9.35 -10.46 7.35
C LYS A 51 10.63 -9.61 7.36
N SER A 52 10.63 -8.50 6.67
CA SER A 52 11.74 -7.55 6.64
C SER A 52 11.77 -6.59 7.85
N GLY A 53 10.67 -6.51 8.60
CA GLY A 53 10.50 -5.55 9.69
C GLY A 53 10.13 -4.13 9.23
N LEU A 54 9.84 -3.94 7.93
CA LEU A 54 9.42 -2.65 7.39
C LEU A 54 8.13 -2.16 8.03
N ASP A 55 7.22 -3.05 8.39
CA ASP A 55 5.94 -2.73 9.04
C ASP A 55 6.10 -2.04 10.41
N THR A 56 7.24 -2.24 11.06
CA THR A 56 7.58 -1.56 12.32
C THR A 56 8.53 -0.37 12.12
N LEU A 57 9.31 -0.36 11.03
CA LEU A 57 10.23 0.74 10.70
C LEU A 57 9.49 1.92 10.07
N LEU A 58 8.62 1.66 9.10
CA LEU A 58 7.98 2.69 8.29
C LEU A 58 7.18 3.70 9.13
N PRO A 59 6.32 3.30 10.10
CA PRO A 59 5.61 4.27 10.93
C PRO A 59 6.53 5.23 11.67
N ASN A 60 7.67 4.73 12.16
CA ASN A 60 8.65 5.56 12.85
C ASN A 60 9.37 6.51 11.88
N LEU A 61 9.83 6.01 10.73
CA LEU A 61 10.51 6.81 9.71
C LEU A 61 9.63 7.96 9.21
N LEU A 62 8.36 7.70 8.95
CA LEU A 62 7.39 8.74 8.53
C LEU A 62 7.15 9.83 9.57
N GLN A 63 7.44 9.57 10.85
CA GLN A 63 7.29 10.54 11.94
C GLN A 63 8.59 11.27 12.27
N THR A 64 9.75 10.63 12.06
CA THR A 64 11.04 11.11 12.57
C THR A 64 12.03 11.55 11.49
N SER A 65 11.65 11.36 10.22
CA SER A 65 12.49 11.77 9.08
C SER A 65 11.64 12.47 8.00
N ASP A 66 12.29 12.95 6.96
CA ASP A 66 11.63 13.55 5.80
C ASP A 66 11.20 12.52 4.74
N LEU A 67 11.19 11.23 5.10
CA LEU A 67 10.76 10.17 4.20
C LEU A 67 9.29 10.35 3.82
N VAL A 68 9.01 10.33 2.53
CA VAL A 68 7.66 10.29 1.98
C VAL A 68 7.36 8.86 1.52
N TYR A 69 6.18 8.37 1.84
CA TYR A 69 5.68 7.12 1.30
C TYR A 69 4.67 7.39 0.19
N GLY A 70 4.81 6.70 -0.92
CA GLY A 70 3.81 6.60 -1.98
C GLY A 70 3.60 5.15 -2.38
N GLY A 71 2.47 4.88 -3.00
CA GLY A 71 2.18 3.53 -3.49
C GLY A 71 0.88 3.49 -4.28
N PHE A 72 0.75 2.49 -5.15
CA PHE A 72 -0.47 2.27 -5.91
C PHE A 72 -0.96 0.84 -5.75
N SER A 73 -2.27 0.60 -5.95
CA SER A 73 -2.91 -0.72 -5.80
C SER A 73 -2.55 -1.36 -4.45
N ALA A 74 -1.89 -2.52 -4.44
CA ALA A 74 -1.42 -3.18 -3.21
C ALA A 74 -0.62 -2.24 -2.29
N GLY A 75 0.26 -1.40 -2.87
CA GLY A 75 1.06 -0.42 -2.12
C GLY A 75 0.22 0.62 -1.39
N ALA A 76 -0.96 0.94 -1.89
CA ALA A 76 -1.93 1.80 -1.21
C ALA A 76 -2.77 1.02 -0.18
N CYS A 77 -3.23 -0.18 -0.54
CA CYS A 77 -4.09 -1.01 0.32
C CYS A 77 -3.42 -1.39 1.64
N VAL A 78 -2.11 -1.67 1.65
CA VAL A 78 -1.39 -2.07 2.87
C VAL A 78 -1.36 -0.99 3.95
N LEU A 79 -1.57 0.29 3.60
CA LEU A 79 -1.62 1.40 4.57
C LEU A 79 -2.87 1.35 5.47
N SER A 80 -3.90 0.66 5.03
CA SER A 80 -5.21 0.55 5.69
C SER A 80 -5.12 -0.08 7.08
N PRO A 81 -6.12 0.09 7.95
CA PRO A 81 -6.17 -0.61 9.24
C PRO A 81 -6.31 -2.13 9.07
N THR A 82 -6.99 -2.55 8.02
CA THR A 82 -7.19 -3.97 7.66
C THR A 82 -7.13 -4.14 6.15
N ILE A 83 -6.67 -5.30 5.71
CA ILE A 83 -6.73 -5.73 4.31
C ILE A 83 -7.83 -6.80 4.07
N LYS A 84 -8.71 -7.01 5.07
CA LYS A 84 -9.94 -7.79 4.87
C LYS A 84 -10.80 -7.12 3.80
N GLY A 85 -11.45 -7.91 2.99
CA GLY A 85 -12.18 -7.45 1.81
C GLY A 85 -11.33 -7.52 0.54
N ILE A 86 -10.06 -7.15 0.59
CA ILE A 86 -9.14 -7.26 -0.56
C ILE A 86 -8.96 -8.72 -1.01
N HIS A 87 -9.19 -9.71 -0.15
CA HIS A 87 -9.18 -11.13 -0.51
C HIS A 87 -10.24 -11.52 -1.56
N LEU A 88 -11.14 -10.62 -1.91
CA LEU A 88 -12.10 -10.80 -3.01
C LEU A 88 -11.51 -10.36 -4.38
N ALA A 89 -10.33 -9.76 -4.36
CA ALA A 89 -9.60 -9.32 -5.55
C ALA A 89 -8.18 -9.91 -5.62
N ASP A 90 -7.54 -10.08 -4.48
CA ASP A 90 -6.20 -10.66 -4.33
C ASP A 90 -6.27 -12.05 -3.67
N GLU A 91 -5.30 -12.91 -3.96
CA GLU A 91 -5.23 -14.27 -3.44
C GLU A 91 -4.40 -14.35 -2.16
N PRO A 92 -5.03 -14.47 -0.96
CA PRO A 92 -4.30 -14.62 0.29
C PRO A 92 -3.54 -15.96 0.41
N GLU A 93 -3.95 -16.99 -0.32
CA GLU A 93 -3.32 -18.31 -0.37
C GLU A 93 -1.91 -18.33 -0.98
N LYS A 94 -1.47 -17.22 -1.60
CA LYS A 94 -0.07 -17.04 -2.01
C LYS A 94 0.90 -16.95 -0.83
N ILE A 95 0.36 -16.77 0.38
CA ILE A 95 1.12 -16.68 1.62
C ILE A 95 0.80 -17.90 2.50
N PRO A 96 1.80 -18.48 3.19
CA PRO A 96 1.53 -19.54 4.15
C PRO A 96 0.48 -19.11 5.16
N ALA A 97 -0.55 -19.93 5.37
CA ALA A 97 -1.69 -19.60 6.23
C ALA A 97 -1.26 -19.22 7.67
N THR A 98 -0.16 -19.80 8.15
CA THR A 98 0.42 -19.49 9.47
C THR A 98 1.10 -18.11 9.55
N GLU A 99 1.37 -17.50 8.41
CA GLU A 99 2.05 -16.19 8.30
C GLU A 99 1.11 -15.11 7.74
N LEU A 100 -0.12 -15.48 7.36
CA LEU A 100 -1.11 -14.57 6.82
C LEU A 100 -1.52 -13.54 7.88
N ARG A 101 -1.50 -12.29 7.49
CA ARG A 101 -1.97 -11.17 8.30
C ARG A 101 -3.15 -10.49 7.62
N TRP A 102 -4.16 -10.19 8.41
CA TRP A 102 -5.35 -9.47 7.97
C TRP A 102 -5.30 -7.98 8.32
N GLU A 103 -4.39 -7.61 9.21
CA GLU A 103 -4.11 -6.24 9.61
C GLU A 103 -3.22 -5.58 8.55
N GLY A 104 -3.60 -4.39 8.11
CA GLY A 104 -2.74 -3.51 7.34
C GLY A 104 -1.67 -2.86 8.23
N LEU A 105 -1.08 -1.77 7.76
CA LEU A 105 -0.11 -1.00 8.54
C LEU A 105 -0.79 0.00 9.50
N GLY A 106 -2.08 0.30 9.31
CA GLY A 106 -2.83 1.25 10.14
C GLY A 106 -2.30 2.68 10.06
N LEU A 107 -1.66 3.05 8.96
CA LEU A 107 -1.11 4.41 8.76
C LEU A 107 -2.18 5.42 8.32
N ILE A 108 -3.33 4.91 7.90
CA ILE A 108 -4.53 5.68 7.59
C ILE A 108 -5.73 5.06 8.32
N ASP A 109 -6.80 5.82 8.52
CA ASP A 109 -7.99 5.41 9.29
C ASP A 109 -9.16 4.88 8.44
N PHE A 110 -8.89 4.54 7.17
CA PHE A 110 -9.84 3.99 6.21
C PHE A 110 -9.16 2.94 5.32
N CYS A 111 -9.95 2.08 4.71
CA CYS A 111 -9.49 1.16 3.68
C CYS A 111 -9.53 1.82 2.30
N ILE A 112 -8.65 1.41 1.40
CA ILE A 112 -8.63 1.88 0.01
C ILE A 112 -9.18 0.76 -0.88
N ALA A 113 -10.10 1.11 -1.77
CA ALA A 113 -10.56 0.28 -2.88
C ALA A 113 -10.03 0.92 -4.18
N PRO A 114 -8.87 0.49 -4.70
CA PRO A 114 -8.27 1.03 -5.91
C PRO A 114 -9.00 0.54 -7.16
N HIS A 115 -8.69 1.11 -8.32
CA HIS A 115 -9.22 0.70 -9.62
C HIS A 115 -10.77 0.71 -9.71
N TYR A 116 -11.42 1.46 -8.83
CA TYR A 116 -12.87 1.51 -8.79
C TYR A 116 -13.42 2.11 -10.08
N ARG A 117 -14.25 1.32 -10.80
CA ARG A 117 -14.84 1.73 -12.08
C ARG A 117 -13.82 2.30 -13.08
N SER A 118 -12.63 1.72 -13.09
CA SER A 118 -11.54 2.06 -14.01
C SER A 118 -11.42 1.02 -15.12
N ASN A 119 -10.70 1.34 -16.17
CA ASN A 119 -10.35 0.38 -17.22
C ASN A 119 -9.20 -0.53 -16.74
N HIS A 120 -9.46 -1.32 -15.70
CA HIS A 120 -8.51 -2.20 -15.05
C HIS A 120 -9.12 -3.60 -14.85
N PRO A 121 -8.36 -4.69 -15.01
CA PRO A 121 -8.87 -6.06 -14.85
C PRO A 121 -9.49 -6.35 -13.48
N GLU A 122 -9.00 -5.71 -12.42
CA GLU A 122 -9.50 -5.87 -11.06
C GLU A 122 -10.75 -5.02 -10.75
N SER A 123 -11.12 -4.09 -11.63
CA SER A 123 -12.24 -3.18 -11.39
C SER A 123 -13.56 -3.89 -11.06
N PRO A 124 -13.93 -5.01 -11.72
CA PRO A 124 -15.15 -5.75 -11.35
C PRO A 124 -15.08 -6.35 -9.93
N ALA A 125 -13.91 -6.79 -9.48
CA ALA A 125 -13.73 -7.34 -8.14
C ALA A 125 -13.87 -6.28 -7.06
N MET A 126 -13.55 -5.02 -7.36
CA MET A 126 -13.68 -3.91 -6.41
C MET A 126 -15.13 -3.64 -5.99
N GLU A 127 -16.13 -3.94 -6.82
CA GLU A 127 -17.54 -3.83 -6.40
C GLU A 127 -17.84 -4.82 -5.26
N ASN A 128 -17.28 -6.05 -5.30
CA ASN A 128 -17.42 -7.03 -4.23
C ASN A 128 -16.67 -6.58 -2.96
N VAL A 129 -15.48 -6.01 -3.10
CA VAL A 129 -14.70 -5.43 -1.99
C VAL A 129 -15.50 -4.33 -1.29
N ILE A 130 -16.12 -3.44 -2.06
CA ILE A 130 -16.94 -2.35 -1.52
C ILE A 130 -18.20 -2.89 -0.83
N ALA A 131 -18.85 -3.90 -1.41
CA ALA A 131 -20.00 -4.57 -0.78
C ALA A 131 -19.59 -5.19 0.56
N TYR A 132 -18.42 -5.83 0.62
CA TYR A 132 -17.85 -6.36 1.86
C TYR A 132 -17.62 -5.26 2.90
N TYR A 133 -17.00 -4.13 2.52
CA TYR A 133 -16.76 -3.01 3.42
C TYR A 133 -18.07 -2.44 3.99
N LYS A 134 -19.09 -2.26 3.15
CA LYS A 134 -20.41 -1.80 3.59
C LYS A 134 -21.06 -2.75 4.58
N THR A 135 -21.05 -4.05 4.29
CA THR A 135 -21.68 -5.08 5.13
C THR A 135 -21.01 -5.18 6.51
N HIS A 136 -19.69 -4.93 6.58
CA HIS A 136 -18.92 -5.03 7.80
C HIS A 136 -18.66 -3.68 8.51
N ASN A 137 -19.32 -2.59 8.06
CA ASN A 137 -19.15 -1.23 8.58
C ASN A 137 -17.69 -0.77 8.58
N ILE A 138 -16.91 -1.17 7.57
CA ILE A 138 -15.53 -0.76 7.40
C ILE A 138 -15.51 0.59 6.68
N LYS A 139 -14.83 1.58 7.27
CA LYS A 139 -14.62 2.88 6.62
C LYS A 139 -13.70 2.72 5.42
N TYR A 140 -14.08 3.22 4.27
CA TYR A 140 -13.30 3.09 3.03
C TYR A 140 -13.38 4.32 2.15
N LYS A 141 -12.44 4.42 1.21
CA LYS A 141 -12.44 5.35 0.08
C LYS A 141 -12.18 4.58 -1.20
N THR A 142 -12.86 4.95 -2.26
CA THR A 142 -12.62 4.46 -3.61
C THR A 142 -11.64 5.37 -4.33
N LEU A 143 -10.82 4.80 -5.20
CA LEU A 143 -9.96 5.53 -6.13
C LEU A 143 -10.17 5.01 -7.54
N HIS A 144 -10.47 5.92 -8.47
CA HIS A 144 -10.34 5.64 -9.89
C HIS A 144 -8.87 5.70 -10.30
N ASP A 145 -8.52 5.05 -11.40
CA ASP A 145 -7.19 5.26 -11.99
C ASP A 145 -7.04 6.73 -12.39
N GLY A 146 -5.87 7.30 -12.14
CA GLY A 146 -5.61 8.73 -12.29
C GLY A 146 -5.90 9.58 -11.05
N GLU A 147 -6.57 9.02 -10.04
CA GLU A 147 -6.77 9.67 -8.74
C GLU A 147 -5.73 9.20 -7.71
N ALA A 148 -5.42 10.07 -6.77
CA ALA A 148 -4.61 9.74 -5.60
C ALA A 148 -5.13 10.42 -4.33
N ILE A 149 -4.89 9.78 -3.19
CA ILE A 149 -5.11 10.38 -1.88
C ILE A 149 -3.76 10.94 -1.40
N ARG A 150 -3.71 12.25 -1.19
CA ARG A 150 -2.58 12.92 -0.56
C ARG A 150 -2.89 13.15 0.90
N ILE A 151 -1.98 12.73 1.78
CA ILE A 151 -2.06 12.98 3.21
C ILE A 151 -0.82 13.78 3.61
N ASN A 152 -1.04 14.97 4.15
CA ASN A 152 0.02 15.84 4.62
C ASN A 152 -0.42 16.55 5.90
N GLN A 153 0.37 16.44 6.97
CA GLN A 153 0.10 17.06 8.28
C GLN A 153 -1.34 16.80 8.79
N GLY A 154 -1.82 15.56 8.62
CA GLY A 154 -3.17 15.15 9.04
C GLY A 154 -4.30 15.58 8.09
N LYS A 155 -4.01 16.37 7.06
CA LYS A 155 -4.99 16.74 6.03
C LYS A 155 -5.03 15.70 4.93
N THR A 156 -6.22 15.20 4.62
CA THR A 156 -6.46 14.21 3.56
C THR A 156 -7.16 14.88 2.39
N GLU A 157 -6.60 14.76 1.19
CA GLU A 157 -7.13 15.35 -0.03
C GLU A 157 -7.17 14.30 -1.15
N LEU A 158 -8.23 14.33 -1.95
CA LEU A 158 -8.27 13.63 -3.24
C LEU A 158 -7.64 14.54 -4.29
N VAL A 159 -6.70 14.01 -5.06
CA VAL A 159 -5.98 14.73 -6.12
C VAL A 159 -6.00 13.92 -7.41
N GLY A 160 -5.79 14.58 -8.56
CA GLY A 160 -5.87 13.93 -9.86
C GLY A 160 -7.30 13.90 -10.40
N HIS A 161 -7.48 13.20 -11.51
CA HIS A 161 -8.76 13.04 -12.19
C HIS A 161 -8.87 11.60 -12.68
N PRO A 162 -10.11 11.01 -12.70
CA PRO A 162 -10.32 9.69 -13.28
C PRO A 162 -9.79 9.65 -14.72
N THR A 163 -9.02 8.61 -15.03
CA THR A 163 -8.64 8.30 -16.42
C THR A 163 -9.72 7.43 -17.04
N PRO A 164 -10.01 7.67 -18.34
CA PRO A 164 -11.05 6.92 -19.07
C PRO A 164 -10.77 5.42 -19.13
#